data_3f90b076039f334bacdf1f348dce70ac
#
_entry.id   3f90b076039f334bacdf1f348dce70ac
#
_cell.length_a   1.000
_cell.length_b   1.000
_cell.length_c   1.000
_cell.angle_alpha   90.00
_cell.angle_beta   90.00
_cell.angle_gamma   90.00
#
_symmetry.space_group_name_H-M   'P 1'
#
loop_
_entity.id
_entity.type
_entity.pdbx_description
1 polymer ?
#
loop_
_entity_poly.entity_id
_entity_poly.type
_entity_poly.pdbx_seq_one_letter_code
_entity_poly.pdbx_strand_id
1 'polypeptide(L)'
;MRVERHSLRTILTVMSTTGLMATVALPSYGFSPEATAVSGLTTDNQLVQLSAPSQGLSVAAVRAVSFTRGEFEPADASEFEVTRTRNRYSGPIAKDYLANPRFTEITSANIMKATAEVVGTPYVFGGQTPNGIDCSGLVLFVYSQFGIELPHSVYQQARYAQRVPYEEALPGDIVVFNDYSHNGIYAGNGNFYHAPQPGDRVKLAPIFTERFFIVRLADIQN
;
A
#
# COMPACT_ATOMS: atom_id res chain seq x y z
N MET A 1 13.35 27.84 62.27
CA MET A 1 12.65 26.67 61.68
C MET A 1 13.65 25.91 60.84
N ARG A 2 13.89 24.67 61.21
CA ARG A 2 14.98 23.82 60.74
C ARG A 2 14.48 23.08 59.50
N VAL A 3 15.16 23.23 58.35
CA VAL A 3 14.87 22.48 57.12
C VAL A 3 15.75 21.23 57.12
N GLU A 4 15.16 20.07 57.23
CA GLU A 4 15.85 18.79 57.15
C GLU A 4 16.11 18.44 55.70
N ARG A 5 17.38 18.19 55.40
CA ARG A 5 17.84 17.66 54.11
C ARG A 5 17.81 16.13 54.17
N HIS A 6 16.90 15.51 53.46
CA HIS A 6 16.94 14.07 53.26
C HIS A 6 17.97 13.70 52.19
N SER A 7 18.96 12.96 52.66
CA SER A 7 20.04 12.35 51.91
C SER A 7 19.50 11.25 50.95
N LEU A 8 19.71 11.40 49.67
CA LEU A 8 19.51 10.36 48.67
C LEU A 8 20.62 9.30 48.79
N ARG A 9 20.30 8.15 49.34
CA ARG A 9 21.15 6.97 49.22
C ARG A 9 20.80 6.23 47.94
N THR A 10 21.69 6.35 46.99
CA THR A 10 21.69 5.56 45.74
C THR A 10 22.00 4.12 46.08
N ILE A 11 21.00 3.23 45.92
CA ILE A 11 21.22 1.79 45.96
C ILE A 11 21.43 1.35 44.51
N LEU A 12 22.71 1.08 44.22
CA LEU A 12 23.15 0.47 42.96
C LEU A 12 22.89 -1.06 43.07
N THR A 13 21.79 -1.54 42.55
CA THR A 13 21.56 -2.97 42.45
C THR A 13 22.02 -3.43 41.06
N VAL A 14 23.19 -4.05 41.05
CA VAL A 14 23.69 -4.77 39.87
C VAL A 14 22.91 -6.08 39.78
N MET A 15 21.92 -6.15 38.89
CA MET A 15 21.32 -7.41 38.47
C MET A 15 22.09 -7.95 37.27
N SER A 16 22.91 -8.95 37.57
CA SER A 16 23.50 -9.83 36.57
C SER A 16 22.42 -10.76 36.05
N THR A 17 21.84 -10.41 34.89
CA THR A 17 20.96 -11.31 34.15
C THR A 17 21.78 -12.07 33.14
N THR A 18 22.11 -13.31 33.48
CA THR A 18 22.55 -14.33 32.53
C THR A 18 21.46 -14.51 31.48
N GLY A 19 21.71 -13.99 30.28
CA GLY A 19 20.84 -14.14 29.14
C GLY A 19 20.82 -15.58 28.66
N LEU A 20 19.72 -16.26 28.86
CA LEU A 20 19.42 -17.54 28.22
C LEU A 20 19.03 -17.23 26.76
N MET A 21 19.97 -17.42 25.84
CA MET A 21 19.70 -17.40 24.39
C MET A 21 18.91 -18.66 24.05
N ALA A 22 17.58 -18.53 24.02
CA ALA A 22 16.73 -19.51 23.38
C ALA A 22 16.82 -19.31 21.86
N THR A 23 17.66 -20.09 21.20
CA THR A 23 17.66 -20.20 19.74
C THR A 23 16.40 -20.94 19.33
N VAL A 24 15.39 -20.21 18.91
CA VAL A 24 14.25 -20.80 18.20
C VAL A 24 14.74 -21.19 16.82
N ALA A 25 15.00 -22.48 16.63
CA ALA A 25 15.26 -23.03 15.31
C ALA A 25 13.98 -22.96 14.49
N LEU A 26 13.90 -22.01 13.58
CA LEU A 26 12.89 -22.00 12.53
C LEU A 26 13.15 -23.18 11.59
N PRO A 27 12.13 -23.99 11.23
CA PRO A 27 12.32 -25.00 10.21
C PRO A 27 12.62 -24.30 8.89
N SER A 28 13.85 -24.45 8.42
CA SER A 28 14.25 -24.07 7.08
C SER A 28 13.55 -25.00 6.10
N TYR A 29 12.55 -24.49 5.38
CA TYR A 29 12.09 -25.14 4.16
C TYR A 29 13.17 -24.93 3.10
N GLY A 30 14.22 -25.77 3.19
CA GLY A 30 15.24 -25.87 2.18
C GLY A 30 14.67 -26.55 0.95
N PHE A 31 14.41 -25.80 -0.09
CA PHE A 31 14.29 -26.35 -1.43
C PHE A 31 15.69 -26.76 -1.87
N SER A 32 16.02 -28.02 -1.73
CA SER A 32 17.22 -28.63 -2.37
C SER A 32 16.78 -29.14 -3.72
N PRO A 33 17.32 -28.66 -4.84
CA PRO A 33 17.21 -29.39 -6.10
C PRO A 33 18.24 -30.52 -6.07
N GLU A 34 17.83 -31.71 -5.65
CA GLU A 34 18.66 -32.88 -5.87
C GLU A 34 18.69 -33.23 -7.34
N ALA A 35 19.84 -32.93 -7.94
CA ALA A 35 20.22 -33.49 -9.24
C ALA A 35 20.56 -34.97 -9.01
N THR A 36 19.64 -35.84 -9.32
CA THR A 36 19.91 -37.29 -9.34
C THR A 36 20.68 -37.64 -10.61
N ALA A 37 21.98 -37.70 -10.49
CA ALA A 37 22.80 -38.37 -11.50
C ALA A 37 22.54 -39.88 -11.42
N VAL A 38 21.89 -40.42 -12.44
CA VAL A 38 21.75 -41.84 -12.62
C VAL A 38 23.06 -42.36 -13.23
N SER A 39 23.88 -43.03 -12.42
CA SER A 39 24.96 -43.91 -12.91
C SER A 39 24.57 -45.33 -12.63
N GLY A 40 24.58 -46.10 -13.70
CA GLY A 40 24.05 -47.44 -13.75
C GLY A 40 24.87 -48.55 -13.08
N LEU A 41 24.27 -49.71 -13.12
CA LEU A 41 24.78 -51.09 -13.20
C LEU A 41 24.35 -52.02 -12.09
N THR A 42 23.49 -52.92 -12.54
CA THR A 42 23.48 -54.41 -12.43
C THR A 42 23.03 -55.09 -11.15
N THR A 43 22.03 -55.93 -11.45
CA THR A 43 21.74 -57.30 -10.98
C THR A 43 21.37 -57.54 -9.52
N ASP A 44 20.22 -57.95 -9.28
CA ASP A 44 19.57 -59.21 -9.02
C ASP A 44 18.26 -59.08 -8.24
N ASN A 45 17.22 -59.66 -8.86
CA ASN A 45 16.02 -60.25 -8.30
C ASN A 45 15.71 -60.10 -6.80
N GLN A 46 14.66 -59.30 -6.50
CA GLN A 46 13.50 -59.78 -5.76
C GLN A 46 12.34 -58.81 -5.88
N LEU A 47 11.26 -59.30 -6.55
CA LEU A 47 9.98 -58.62 -6.63
C LEU A 47 9.28 -58.67 -5.26
N VAL A 48 9.18 -57.54 -4.60
CA VAL A 48 8.17 -57.32 -3.54
C VAL A 48 7.05 -56.50 -4.13
N GLN A 49 5.98 -57.15 -4.52
CA GLN A 49 4.73 -56.55 -4.90
C GLN A 49 4.07 -55.92 -3.68
N LEU A 50 4.14 -54.61 -3.55
CA LEU A 50 3.24 -53.85 -2.70
C LEU A 50 2.13 -53.28 -3.56
N SER A 51 1.00 -53.99 -3.59
CA SER A 51 -0.24 -53.51 -4.18
C SER A 51 -0.83 -52.43 -3.32
N ALA A 52 -0.61 -51.14 -3.70
CA ALA A 52 -1.46 -50.05 -3.27
C ALA A 52 -2.43 -49.71 -4.42
N PRO A 53 -3.71 -49.45 -4.15
CA PRO A 53 -4.63 -49.11 -5.20
C PRO A 53 -4.27 -47.72 -5.73
N SER A 54 -3.60 -47.67 -6.87
CA SER A 54 -3.40 -46.44 -7.63
C SER A 54 -4.70 -46.08 -8.30
N GLN A 55 -5.31 -44.95 -7.88
CA GLN A 55 -6.33 -44.31 -8.67
C GLN A 55 -5.66 -43.75 -9.93
N GLY A 56 -5.74 -44.49 -11.00
CA GLY A 56 -5.29 -44.02 -12.32
C GLY A 56 -6.17 -42.92 -12.86
N LEU A 57 -5.74 -41.69 -12.71
CA LEU A 57 -6.22 -40.58 -13.53
C LEU A 57 -5.63 -40.78 -14.92
N SER A 58 -6.42 -41.27 -15.87
CA SER A 58 -6.07 -41.25 -17.30
C SER A 58 -6.09 -39.79 -17.76
N VAL A 59 -4.94 -39.13 -17.73
CA VAL A 59 -4.75 -37.84 -18.39
C VAL A 59 -4.72 -38.13 -19.89
N ALA A 60 -5.78 -37.72 -20.62
CA ALA A 60 -5.75 -37.71 -22.06
C ALA A 60 -4.51 -36.97 -22.52
N ALA A 61 -3.75 -37.59 -23.43
CA ALA A 61 -2.48 -37.04 -23.92
C ALA A 61 -2.65 -35.58 -24.34
N VAL A 62 -2.13 -34.68 -23.52
CA VAL A 62 -1.97 -33.27 -23.87
C VAL A 62 -0.97 -33.25 -25.04
N ARG A 63 -1.47 -32.94 -26.22
CA ARG A 63 -0.65 -32.73 -27.40
C ARG A 63 0.36 -31.65 -27.05
N ALA A 64 1.63 -32.03 -26.98
CA ALA A 64 2.71 -31.08 -26.72
C ALA A 64 2.67 -30.01 -27.82
N VAL A 65 2.21 -28.81 -27.48
CA VAL A 65 2.36 -27.66 -28.35
C VAL A 65 3.83 -27.23 -28.25
N SER A 66 4.61 -27.56 -29.25
CA SER A 66 5.97 -27.08 -29.38
C SER A 66 5.92 -25.61 -29.70
N PHE A 67 6.19 -24.76 -28.72
CA PHE A 67 6.48 -23.35 -28.97
C PHE A 67 7.88 -23.25 -29.58
N THR A 68 7.98 -23.00 -30.85
CA THR A 68 9.22 -22.61 -31.50
C THR A 68 9.59 -21.22 -30.98
N ARG A 69 10.74 -21.14 -30.31
CA ARG A 69 11.32 -19.92 -29.72
C ARG A 69 11.85 -19.02 -30.86
N GLY A 70 10.97 -18.45 -31.66
CA GLY A 70 11.42 -17.73 -32.87
C GLY A 70 10.48 -16.67 -33.40
N GLU A 71 9.27 -16.52 -32.82
CA GLU A 71 8.27 -15.59 -33.37
C GLU A 71 7.78 -14.56 -32.34
N PHE A 72 8.62 -14.16 -31.39
CA PHE A 72 8.41 -12.91 -30.69
C PHE A 72 9.22 -11.84 -31.43
N GLU A 73 8.61 -11.17 -32.37
CA GLU A 73 9.09 -9.87 -32.77
C GLU A 73 9.01 -8.97 -31.53
N PRO A 74 10.12 -8.38 -31.08
CA PRO A 74 10.05 -7.44 -29.96
C PRO A 74 9.16 -6.29 -30.42
N ALA A 75 8.05 -6.05 -29.70
CA ALA A 75 7.22 -4.88 -29.94
C ALA A 75 8.13 -3.65 -29.97
N ASP A 76 8.04 -2.88 -31.04
CA ASP A 76 8.93 -1.74 -31.28
C ASP A 76 8.80 -0.78 -30.08
N ALA A 77 9.91 -0.51 -29.40
CA ALA A 77 9.97 0.39 -28.26
C ALA A 77 9.37 1.78 -28.56
N SER A 78 9.31 2.16 -29.85
CA SER A 78 8.69 3.39 -30.31
C SER A 78 7.16 3.41 -30.09
N GLU A 79 6.49 2.24 -30.11
CA GLU A 79 5.06 2.15 -29.87
C GLU A 79 4.70 2.38 -28.40
N PHE A 80 5.59 2.02 -27.48
CA PHE A 80 5.46 2.31 -26.06
C PHE A 80 5.79 3.77 -25.71
N GLU A 81 6.67 4.42 -26.44
CA GLU A 81 6.96 5.84 -26.22
C GLU A 81 5.82 6.76 -26.66
N VAL A 82 5.14 6.45 -27.76
CA VAL A 82 4.01 7.24 -28.25
C VAL A 82 2.83 7.25 -27.28
N THR A 83 2.62 6.18 -26.51
CA THR A 83 1.58 6.13 -25.50
C THR A 83 1.96 6.90 -24.22
N ARG A 84 3.26 7.02 -23.89
CA ARG A 84 3.76 7.78 -22.74
C ARG A 84 3.66 9.30 -22.92
N THR A 85 3.72 9.79 -24.15
CA THR A 85 3.73 11.23 -24.42
C THR A 85 2.32 11.86 -24.51
N ARG A 86 1.26 11.08 -24.63
CA ARG A 86 -0.07 11.61 -24.95
C ARG A 86 -0.84 12.27 -23.81
N ASN A 87 -0.47 12.08 -22.56
CA ASN A 87 -1.21 12.67 -21.42
C ASN A 87 -0.31 13.02 -20.23
N ARG A 88 0.80 13.71 -20.50
CA ARG A 88 1.60 14.19 -19.38
C ARG A 88 0.98 15.46 -18.81
N TYR A 89 0.50 15.40 -17.60
CA TYR A 89 0.08 16.58 -16.85
C TYR A 89 1.25 17.56 -16.73
N SER A 90 1.03 18.79 -17.15
CA SER A 90 2.02 19.89 -17.10
C SER A 90 1.52 21.05 -16.24
N GLY A 91 0.42 20.86 -15.52
CA GLY A 91 -0.14 21.86 -14.61
C GLY A 91 0.62 21.98 -13.29
N PRO A 92 0.13 22.84 -12.39
CA PRO A 92 0.74 23.07 -11.09
C PRO A 92 0.82 21.78 -10.24
N ILE A 93 1.92 21.63 -9.50
CA ILE A 93 2.14 20.53 -8.55
C ILE A 93 1.87 21.02 -7.11
N ALA A 94 1.89 20.13 -6.14
CA ALA A 94 1.61 20.48 -4.74
C ALA A 94 2.45 21.67 -4.23
N LYS A 95 3.75 21.73 -4.57
CA LYS A 95 4.64 22.84 -4.19
C LYS A 95 4.18 24.19 -4.73
N ASP A 96 3.63 24.23 -5.94
CA ASP A 96 3.16 25.47 -6.56
C ASP A 96 1.90 25.97 -5.86
N TYR A 97 1.01 25.06 -5.47
CA TYR A 97 -0.19 25.36 -4.71
C TYR A 97 0.11 25.79 -3.26
N LEU A 98 1.14 25.22 -2.63
CA LEU A 98 1.57 25.69 -1.30
C LEU A 98 2.08 27.14 -1.35
N ALA A 99 2.73 27.53 -2.46
CA ALA A 99 3.17 28.90 -2.65
C ALA A 99 2.01 29.85 -3.04
N ASN A 100 1.05 29.36 -3.83
CA ASN A 100 -0.12 30.11 -4.28
C ASN A 100 -1.37 29.24 -4.20
N PRO A 101 -2.06 29.20 -3.06
CA PRO A 101 -3.27 28.40 -2.89
C PRO A 101 -4.34 28.77 -3.94
N ARG A 102 -4.93 27.76 -4.54
CA ARG A 102 -5.98 27.90 -5.54
C ARG A 102 -7.33 28.29 -4.90
N PHE A 103 -7.56 27.78 -3.70
CA PHE A 103 -8.75 28.02 -2.94
C PHE A 103 -8.40 28.77 -1.66
N THR A 104 -9.12 29.84 -1.37
CA THR A 104 -8.97 30.64 -0.15
C THR A 104 -9.83 30.14 0.99
N GLU A 105 -10.85 29.34 0.68
CA GLU A 105 -11.79 28.78 1.66
C GLU A 105 -11.77 27.26 1.64
N ILE A 106 -11.71 26.66 2.83
CA ILE A 106 -11.73 25.22 3.01
C ILE A 106 -13.18 24.79 3.23
N THR A 107 -13.91 24.63 2.13
CA THR A 107 -15.29 24.13 2.16
C THR A 107 -15.37 22.71 1.60
N SER A 108 -16.40 21.97 2.05
CA SER A 108 -16.70 20.65 1.49
C SER A 108 -16.80 20.71 -0.05
N ALA A 109 -17.48 21.72 -0.58
CA ALA A 109 -17.66 21.90 -2.02
C ALA A 109 -16.33 22.12 -2.76
N ASN A 110 -15.43 22.95 -2.22
CA ASN A 110 -14.13 23.20 -2.83
C ASN A 110 -13.21 21.96 -2.77
N ILE A 111 -13.23 21.22 -1.65
CA ILE A 111 -12.44 19.98 -1.54
C ILE A 111 -12.96 18.93 -2.53
N MET A 112 -14.28 18.76 -2.65
CA MET A 112 -14.86 17.84 -3.63
C MET A 112 -14.53 18.26 -5.07
N LYS A 113 -14.55 19.55 -5.37
CA LYS A 113 -14.14 20.06 -6.69
C LYS A 113 -12.67 19.75 -6.99
N ALA A 114 -11.76 20.04 -6.06
CA ALA A 114 -10.34 19.72 -6.21
C ALA A 114 -10.09 18.21 -6.37
N THR A 115 -10.86 17.39 -5.63
CA THR A 115 -10.76 15.94 -5.70
C THR A 115 -11.27 15.37 -7.02
N ALA A 116 -12.39 15.92 -7.54
CA ALA A 116 -12.98 15.48 -8.81
C ALA A 116 -12.04 15.65 -10.00
N GLU A 117 -11.17 16.66 -9.98
CA GLU A 117 -10.21 16.94 -11.06
C GLU A 117 -9.13 15.88 -11.22
N VAL A 118 -8.85 15.12 -10.17
CA VAL A 118 -7.86 14.02 -10.20
C VAL A 118 -8.47 12.63 -10.36
N VAL A 119 -9.79 12.54 -10.48
CA VAL A 119 -10.46 11.28 -10.79
C VAL A 119 -9.98 10.75 -12.14
N GLY A 120 -9.71 9.46 -12.22
CA GLY A 120 -9.14 8.82 -13.42
C GLY A 120 -7.61 8.88 -13.50
N THR A 121 -6.92 9.60 -12.60
CA THR A 121 -5.45 9.56 -12.50
C THR A 121 -4.97 8.14 -12.20
N PRO A 122 -3.97 7.60 -12.94
CA PRO A 122 -3.43 6.29 -12.68
C PRO A 122 -2.81 6.20 -11.27
N TYR A 123 -2.98 5.04 -10.63
CA TYR A 123 -2.23 4.76 -9.41
C TYR A 123 -0.74 4.57 -9.72
N VAL A 124 0.10 5.29 -9.02
CA VAL A 124 1.57 5.10 -9.04
C VAL A 124 2.05 5.19 -7.59
N PHE A 125 2.69 4.14 -7.10
CA PHE A 125 3.25 4.15 -5.74
C PHE A 125 4.28 5.28 -5.58
N GLY A 126 4.16 6.07 -4.52
CA GLY A 126 4.96 7.28 -4.31
C GLY A 126 4.58 8.45 -5.21
N GLY A 127 3.52 8.32 -6.00
CA GLY A 127 3.02 9.38 -6.87
C GLY A 127 2.20 10.42 -6.12
N GLN A 128 2.34 11.68 -6.50
CA GLN A 128 1.65 12.82 -5.88
C GLN A 128 1.24 13.90 -6.90
N THR A 129 1.07 13.49 -8.17
CA THR A 129 0.68 14.40 -9.25
C THR A 129 -0.36 13.72 -10.15
N PRO A 130 -1.10 14.49 -10.96
CA PRO A 130 -2.02 13.91 -11.94
C PRO A 130 -1.38 13.04 -13.04
N ASN A 131 -0.06 12.90 -13.08
CA ASN A 131 0.62 11.88 -13.91
C ASN A 131 0.63 10.50 -13.28
N GLY A 132 0.47 10.44 -11.97
CA GLY A 132 0.42 9.24 -11.17
C GLY A 132 0.34 9.61 -9.70
N ILE A 133 -0.56 8.96 -8.98
CA ILE A 133 -0.89 9.31 -7.60
C ILE A 133 -1.14 8.04 -6.79
N ASP A 134 -0.68 8.01 -5.52
CA ASP A 134 -1.11 6.97 -4.56
C ASP A 134 -2.13 7.51 -3.56
N CYS A 135 -2.54 6.67 -2.59
CA CYS A 135 -3.56 7.04 -1.63
C CYS A 135 -3.21 8.28 -0.82
N SER A 136 -2.03 8.34 -0.22
CA SER A 136 -1.58 9.51 0.57
C SER A 136 -1.17 10.70 -0.31
N GLY A 137 -0.71 10.43 -1.52
CA GLY A 137 -0.43 11.45 -2.52
C GLY A 137 -1.69 12.17 -3.02
N LEU A 138 -2.81 11.45 -3.11
CA LEU A 138 -4.12 12.05 -3.42
C LEU A 138 -4.51 13.08 -2.36
N VAL A 139 -4.45 12.70 -1.10
CA VAL A 139 -4.77 13.61 0.02
C VAL A 139 -3.83 14.81 0.01
N LEU A 140 -2.52 14.57 -0.09
CA LEU A 140 -1.50 15.62 -0.15
C LEU A 140 -1.78 16.60 -1.31
N PHE A 141 -2.01 16.09 -2.52
CA PHE A 141 -2.22 16.93 -3.70
C PHE A 141 -3.50 17.77 -3.60
N VAL A 142 -4.60 17.19 -3.10
CA VAL A 142 -5.85 17.92 -2.95
C VAL A 142 -5.70 19.02 -1.89
N TYR A 143 -5.17 18.71 -0.73
CA TYR A 143 -5.04 19.67 0.35
C TYR A 143 -3.98 20.74 0.11
N SER A 144 -2.96 20.46 -0.70
CA SER A 144 -1.99 21.49 -1.12
C SER A 144 -2.65 22.64 -1.86
N GLN A 145 -3.76 22.41 -2.58
CA GLN A 145 -4.52 23.47 -3.29
C GLN A 145 -5.17 24.49 -2.34
N PHE A 146 -5.22 24.18 -1.06
CA PHE A 146 -5.67 25.05 0.02
C PHE A 146 -4.51 25.64 0.84
N GLY A 147 -3.27 25.44 0.40
CA GLY A 147 -2.07 25.86 1.12
C GLY A 147 -1.72 24.99 2.34
N ILE A 148 -2.32 23.81 2.45
CA ILE A 148 -2.06 22.88 3.54
C ILE A 148 -0.95 21.90 3.11
N GLU A 149 0.19 21.99 3.78
CA GLU A 149 1.32 21.08 3.58
C GLU A 149 1.13 19.79 4.38
N LEU A 150 1.17 18.64 3.71
CA LEU A 150 1.03 17.33 4.33
C LEU A 150 2.21 16.42 3.98
N PRO A 151 2.65 15.57 4.92
CA PRO A 151 3.61 14.52 4.60
C PRO A 151 3.00 13.47 3.67
N HIS A 152 3.83 12.86 2.82
CA HIS A 152 3.41 11.76 1.94
C HIS A 152 3.40 10.42 2.69
N SER A 153 2.49 10.29 3.64
CA SER A 153 2.35 9.11 4.51
C SER A 153 0.98 9.10 5.18
N VAL A 154 0.24 8.01 5.01
CA VAL A 154 -1.08 7.81 5.64
C VAL A 154 -1.01 8.00 7.16
N TYR A 155 -0.03 7.35 7.81
CA TYR A 155 0.17 7.44 9.25
C TYR A 155 0.42 8.87 9.73
N GLN A 156 1.30 9.59 9.05
CA GLN A 156 1.62 10.96 9.44
C GLN A 156 0.44 11.90 9.18
N GLN A 157 -0.24 11.79 8.04
CA GLN A 157 -1.45 12.57 7.74
C GLN A 157 -2.51 12.40 8.80
N ALA A 158 -2.76 11.15 9.24
CA ALA A 158 -3.69 10.88 10.32
C ALA A 158 -3.29 11.52 11.66
N ARG A 159 -2.00 11.74 11.91
CA ARG A 159 -1.50 12.40 13.13
C ARG A 159 -1.60 13.93 13.08
N TYR A 160 -1.58 14.52 11.90
CA TYR A 160 -1.78 15.97 11.73
C TYR A 160 -3.24 16.40 11.86
N ALA A 161 -4.17 15.44 11.89
CA ALA A 161 -5.59 15.66 11.84
C ALA A 161 -6.26 15.28 13.17
N GLN A 162 -7.44 15.83 13.43
CA GLN A 162 -8.28 15.47 14.56
C GLN A 162 -9.23 14.33 14.20
N ARG A 163 -9.44 13.38 15.10
CA ARG A 163 -10.46 12.35 14.92
C ARG A 163 -11.86 12.95 15.04
N VAL A 164 -12.72 12.51 14.12
CA VAL A 164 -14.12 12.93 14.05
C VAL A 164 -14.99 11.68 14.14
N PRO A 165 -16.09 11.70 14.93
CA PRO A 165 -17.09 10.65 14.89
C PRO A 165 -17.64 10.48 13.47
N TYR A 166 -17.95 9.23 13.08
CA TYR A 166 -18.43 8.97 11.71
C TYR A 166 -19.71 9.73 11.37
N GLU A 167 -20.58 9.89 12.36
CA GLU A 167 -21.85 10.62 12.26
C GLU A 167 -21.67 12.12 12.00
N GLU A 168 -20.51 12.66 12.35
CA GLU A 168 -20.14 14.06 12.16
C GLU A 168 -19.23 14.27 10.93
N ALA A 169 -18.97 13.20 10.16
CA ALA A 169 -18.10 13.25 9.02
C ALA A 169 -18.69 14.12 7.91
N LEU A 170 -17.87 15.04 7.40
CA LEU A 170 -18.21 15.95 6.29
C LEU A 170 -17.47 15.54 5.01
N PRO A 171 -18.06 15.75 3.82
CA PRO A 171 -17.30 15.60 2.59
C PRO A 171 -16.05 16.48 2.63
N GLY A 172 -14.90 15.85 2.38
CA GLY A 172 -13.60 16.48 2.56
C GLY A 172 -12.80 15.90 3.71
N ASP A 173 -13.40 15.32 4.74
CA ASP A 173 -12.67 14.59 5.76
C ASP A 173 -11.89 13.42 5.17
N ILE A 174 -10.92 12.91 5.90
CA ILE A 174 -10.09 11.79 5.44
C ILE A 174 -10.56 10.50 6.09
N VAL A 175 -10.85 9.51 5.26
CA VAL A 175 -11.02 8.10 5.67
C VAL A 175 -9.63 7.50 5.83
N VAL A 176 -9.34 6.91 6.99
CA VAL A 176 -8.07 6.25 7.28
C VAL A 176 -8.34 4.82 7.75
N PHE A 177 -7.70 3.84 7.15
CA PHE A 177 -7.80 2.45 7.61
C PHE A 177 -7.04 2.25 8.91
N ASN A 178 -7.55 1.40 9.79
CA ASN A 178 -7.01 1.23 11.15
C ASN A 178 -5.54 0.76 11.20
N ASP A 179 -5.09 0.09 10.15
CA ASP A 179 -3.72 -0.37 9.98
C ASP A 179 -2.81 0.63 9.25
N TYR A 180 -3.35 1.80 8.90
CA TYR A 180 -2.69 2.85 8.12
C TYR A 180 -2.20 2.40 6.72
N SER A 181 -2.70 1.28 6.21
CA SER A 181 -2.36 0.79 4.88
C SER A 181 -2.96 1.62 3.76
N HIS A 182 -4.05 2.35 4.05
CA HIS A 182 -4.81 3.09 3.04
C HIS A 182 -5.54 4.30 3.64
N ASN A 183 -5.77 5.30 2.78
CA ASN A 183 -6.62 6.44 3.06
C ASN A 183 -7.28 6.98 1.79
N GLY A 184 -8.16 7.95 1.97
CA GLY A 184 -8.83 8.68 0.90
C GLY A 184 -9.68 9.81 1.45
N ILE A 185 -10.35 10.53 0.57
CA ILE A 185 -11.16 11.71 0.90
C ILE A 185 -12.63 11.30 0.96
N TYR A 186 -13.25 11.49 2.11
CA TYR A 186 -14.66 11.18 2.32
C TYR A 186 -15.55 12.04 1.42
N ALA A 187 -16.50 11.39 0.76
CA ALA A 187 -17.41 12.05 -0.19
C ALA A 187 -18.85 12.15 0.34
N GLY A 188 -19.09 11.68 1.55
CA GLY A 188 -20.44 11.55 2.10
C GLY A 188 -21.09 10.19 1.78
N ASN A 189 -22.16 9.87 2.50
CA ASN A 189 -22.99 8.68 2.29
C ASN A 189 -22.20 7.36 2.22
N GLY A 190 -21.16 7.22 3.05
CA GLY A 190 -20.33 6.03 3.09
C GLY A 190 -19.40 5.82 1.90
N ASN A 191 -19.20 6.86 1.07
CA ASN A 191 -18.31 6.81 -0.08
C ASN A 191 -17.05 7.64 0.16
N PHE A 192 -15.97 7.30 -0.56
CA PHE A 192 -14.73 8.06 -0.53
C PHE A 192 -14.02 8.03 -1.88
N TYR A 193 -13.27 9.08 -2.18
CA TYR A 193 -12.33 9.10 -3.30
C TYR A 193 -11.00 8.54 -2.84
N HIS A 194 -10.47 7.60 -3.59
CA HIS A 194 -9.20 6.96 -3.27
C HIS A 194 -8.41 6.55 -4.52
N ALA A 195 -7.11 6.38 -4.34
CA ALA A 195 -6.21 5.75 -5.30
C ALA A 195 -5.89 4.32 -4.80
N PRO A 196 -6.52 3.25 -5.33
CA PRO A 196 -6.56 1.95 -4.66
C PRO A 196 -5.23 1.19 -4.68
N GLN A 197 -4.69 0.91 -5.88
CA GLN A 197 -3.56 -0.01 -6.07
C GLN A 197 -2.99 0.10 -7.49
N PRO A 198 -1.79 -0.46 -7.74
CA PRO A 198 -1.22 -0.55 -9.08
C PRO A 198 -2.18 -1.18 -10.10
N GLY A 199 -2.27 -0.55 -11.28
CA GLY A 199 -3.18 -0.95 -12.34
C GLY A 199 -4.56 -0.31 -12.27
N ASP A 200 -4.91 0.33 -11.16
CA ASP A 200 -6.17 1.05 -10.97
C ASP A 200 -5.98 2.58 -11.11
N ARG A 201 -7.05 3.33 -10.90
CA ARG A 201 -7.11 4.79 -11.01
C ARG A 201 -7.85 5.39 -9.83
N VAL A 202 -7.62 6.68 -9.58
CA VAL A 202 -8.43 7.44 -8.62
C VAL A 202 -9.89 7.33 -9.00
N LYS A 203 -10.71 6.95 -8.05
CA LYS A 203 -12.15 6.74 -8.24
C LYS A 203 -12.94 7.01 -6.96
N LEU A 204 -14.24 7.24 -7.12
CA LEU A 204 -15.21 7.18 -6.04
C LEU A 204 -15.61 5.71 -5.82
N ALA A 205 -15.63 5.28 -4.57
CA ALA A 205 -16.06 3.94 -4.18
C ALA A 205 -16.72 3.97 -2.79
N PRO A 206 -17.59 3.00 -2.46
CA PRO A 206 -18.01 2.78 -1.08
C PRO A 206 -16.82 2.47 -0.19
N ILE A 207 -16.87 2.85 1.10
CA ILE A 207 -15.91 2.40 2.09
C ILE A 207 -16.14 0.89 2.28
N PHE A 208 -15.17 0.08 1.87
CA PHE A 208 -15.28 -1.38 1.75
C PHE A 208 -14.75 -2.15 2.97
N THR A 209 -14.56 -1.47 4.09
CA THR A 209 -14.11 -2.06 5.36
C THR A 209 -14.80 -1.36 6.52
N GLU A 210 -15.04 -2.08 7.61
CA GLU A 210 -15.50 -1.51 8.88
C GLU A 210 -14.33 -1.07 9.78
N ARG A 211 -13.09 -1.37 9.37
CA ARG A 211 -11.87 -1.10 10.14
C ARG A 211 -11.25 0.22 9.68
N PHE A 212 -11.96 1.30 9.86
CA PHE A 212 -11.50 2.65 9.53
C PHE A 212 -11.89 3.66 10.61
N PHE A 213 -11.35 4.84 10.51
CA PHE A 213 -11.76 6.02 11.26
C PHE A 213 -11.68 7.26 10.36
N ILE A 214 -12.37 8.31 10.78
CA ILE A 214 -12.37 9.60 10.08
C ILE A 214 -11.48 10.57 10.82
N VAL A 215 -10.75 11.38 10.05
CA VAL A 215 -9.99 12.52 10.58
C VAL A 215 -10.24 13.78 9.76
N ARG A 216 -10.22 14.94 10.42
CA ARG A 216 -10.38 16.27 9.84
C ARG A 216 -9.10 17.05 9.97
N LEU A 217 -8.57 17.55 8.84
CA LEU A 217 -7.30 18.29 8.79
C LEU A 217 -7.43 19.77 9.13
N ALA A 218 -8.59 20.33 8.88
CA ALA A 218 -8.86 21.76 9.08
C ALA A 218 -10.36 21.98 9.33
N ASP A 219 -10.73 23.16 9.77
CA ASP A 219 -12.15 23.52 9.93
C ASP A 219 -12.82 23.62 8.56
N ILE A 220 -13.46 22.52 8.15
CA ILE A 220 -14.22 22.44 6.91
C ILE A 220 -15.57 23.14 7.10
N GLN A 221 -15.83 24.13 6.26
CA GLN A 221 -17.09 24.81 6.22
C GLN A 221 -18.06 24.11 5.25
N ASN A 222 -19.33 24.07 5.61
CA ASN A 222 -20.41 23.54 4.76
C ASN A 222 -20.99 24.64 3.86
#